data_d7cd2955212835e8a918763ab4212c04
#
_entry.id   d7cd2955212835e8a918763ab4212c04
#
_cell.length_a   1.000
_cell.length_b   1.000
_cell.length_c   1.000
_cell.angle_alpha   90.00
_cell.angle_beta   90.00
_cell.angle_gamma   90.00
#
_symmetry.space_group_name_H-M   'P 1'
#
loop_
_entity.id
_entity.type
_entity.pdbx_description
1 polymer ?
#
loop_
_entity_poly.entity_id
_entity_poly.type
_entity_poly.pdbx_seq_one_letter_code
_entity_poly.pdbx_strand_id
1 'polypeptide(L)'
;GDISYERLASKGLNEAPEQFKFLQVFAPVVLLILTRFRMPVSTSILLLSAFATQASSITSILQKSFFGYFIAFALAIIVWLLTTNLFEKYKNSKPSKLWLPLQWISSGALWSTWIMQDMANVAVVLPRSLTLDQFLVVSSFIFFGLGLLFYLRGDRIQKIVTEKTDIIDVRAATVVDFIYACLLYYLKVISTI
;
A
#
# COMPACT_ATOMS: atom_id res chain seq x y z
N GLY A 1 12.19 14.98 -9.23
CA GLY A 1 11.41 13.96 -9.92
C GLY A 1 10.03 13.79 -9.32
N ASP A 2 9.17 13.05 -10.01
CA ASP A 2 7.81 12.75 -9.54
C ASP A 2 7.84 11.70 -8.43
N ILE A 3 7.46 12.08 -7.21
CA ILE A 3 7.40 11.18 -6.04
C ILE A 3 6.24 10.18 -6.12
N SER A 4 5.30 10.36 -7.02
CA SER A 4 4.23 9.37 -7.28
C SER A 4 4.66 8.28 -8.27
N TYR A 5 5.86 8.37 -8.80
CA TYR A 5 6.37 7.44 -9.83
C TYR A 5 5.42 7.34 -11.04
N GLU A 6 4.94 8.49 -11.52
CA GLU A 6 3.99 8.63 -12.64
C GLU A 6 2.60 8.04 -12.39
N ARG A 7 2.35 7.56 -11.20
CA ARG A 7 1.10 6.89 -10.86
C ARG A 7 -0.11 7.82 -10.86
N LEU A 8 0.08 9.08 -10.47
CA LEU A 8 -0.97 10.11 -10.54
C LEU A 8 -1.28 10.50 -11.98
N ALA A 9 -0.24 10.70 -12.80
CA ALA A 9 -0.40 11.00 -14.23
C ALA A 9 -1.16 9.87 -14.95
N SER A 10 -0.85 8.61 -14.66
CA SER A 10 -1.54 7.46 -15.24
C SER A 10 -3.03 7.36 -14.88
N LYS A 11 -3.49 8.14 -13.89
CA LYS A 11 -4.89 8.23 -13.44
C LYS A 11 -5.55 9.56 -13.86
N GLY A 12 -4.88 10.35 -14.69
CA GLY A 12 -5.38 11.66 -15.13
C GLY A 12 -5.26 12.77 -14.10
N LEU A 13 -4.40 12.60 -13.08
CA LEU A 13 -4.10 13.58 -12.04
C LEU A 13 -2.74 14.22 -12.30
N ASN A 14 -2.64 15.02 -13.38
CA ASN A 14 -1.37 15.53 -13.88
C ASN A 14 -0.81 16.70 -13.04
N GLU A 15 -1.67 17.45 -12.39
CA GLU A 15 -1.31 18.66 -11.65
C GLU A 15 -1.77 18.61 -10.21
N ALA A 16 -1.06 19.33 -9.34
CA ALA A 16 -1.51 19.56 -7.98
C ALA A 16 -2.68 20.57 -7.99
N PRO A 17 -3.62 20.46 -7.04
CA PRO A 17 -4.69 21.43 -6.93
C PRO A 17 -4.12 22.80 -6.52
N GLU A 18 -4.47 23.86 -7.24
CA GLU A 18 -4.12 25.23 -6.84
C GLU A 18 -4.88 25.66 -5.58
N GLN A 19 -6.13 25.24 -5.47
CA GLN A 19 -6.97 25.51 -4.30
C GLN A 19 -7.67 24.22 -3.87
N PHE A 20 -7.76 24.02 -2.56
CA PHE A 20 -8.46 22.86 -1.99
C PHE A 20 -9.96 23.09 -1.98
N LYS A 21 -10.70 22.14 -2.55
CA LYS A 21 -12.16 22.08 -2.45
C LYS A 21 -12.56 21.33 -1.18
N PHE A 22 -13.78 21.55 -0.72
CA PHE A 22 -14.30 20.90 0.50
C PHE A 22 -14.12 19.37 0.51
N LEU A 23 -14.44 18.70 -0.59
CA LEU A 23 -14.29 17.24 -0.68
C LEU A 23 -12.85 16.77 -0.52
N GLN A 24 -11.86 17.55 -1.00
CA GLN A 24 -10.45 17.21 -0.91
C GLN A 24 -9.93 17.30 0.52
N VAL A 25 -10.43 18.24 1.31
CA VAL A 25 -10.11 18.37 2.74
C VAL A 25 -10.90 17.37 3.58
N PHE A 26 -12.15 17.08 3.18
CA PHE A 26 -13.02 16.19 3.94
C PHE A 26 -12.68 14.70 3.76
N ALA A 27 -12.15 14.29 2.60
CA ALA A 27 -11.82 12.89 2.32
C ALA A 27 -10.83 12.27 3.33
N PRO A 28 -9.71 12.92 3.72
CA PRO A 28 -8.83 12.41 4.77
C PRO A 28 -9.55 12.28 6.14
N VAL A 29 -10.46 13.19 6.46
CA VAL A 29 -11.25 13.14 7.70
C VAL A 29 -12.19 11.93 7.69
N VAL A 30 -12.87 11.69 6.56
CA VAL A 30 -13.71 10.48 6.39
C VAL A 30 -12.87 9.21 6.52
N LEU A 31 -11.68 9.18 5.90
CA LEU A 31 -10.76 8.06 6.03
C LEU A 31 -10.38 7.80 7.50
N LEU A 32 -10.06 8.86 8.25
CA LEU A 32 -9.72 8.77 9.67
C LEU A 32 -10.90 8.20 10.47
N ILE A 33 -12.11 8.68 10.22
CA ILE A 33 -13.34 8.22 10.89
C ILE A 33 -13.58 6.74 10.60
N LEU A 34 -13.53 6.32 9.33
CA LEU A 34 -13.72 4.93 8.92
C LEU A 34 -12.66 4.00 9.53
N THR A 35 -11.41 4.44 9.56
CA THR A 35 -10.32 3.73 10.23
C THR A 35 -10.59 3.59 11.73
N ARG A 36 -11.13 4.63 12.37
CA ARG A 36 -11.50 4.60 13.78
C ARG A 36 -12.60 3.58 14.08
N PHE A 37 -13.52 3.39 13.14
CA PHE A 37 -14.57 2.37 13.20
C PHE A 37 -14.09 0.97 12.76
N ARG A 38 -12.80 0.78 12.52
CA ARG A 38 -12.21 -0.48 12.03
C ARG A 38 -12.77 -0.94 10.69
N MET A 39 -13.21 -0.02 9.85
CA MET A 39 -13.68 -0.30 8.50
C MET A 39 -12.52 -0.16 7.52
N PRO A 40 -12.02 -1.27 6.95
CA PRO A 40 -10.97 -1.20 5.94
C PRO A 40 -11.57 -0.63 4.64
N VAL A 41 -10.99 0.47 4.17
CA VAL A 41 -11.39 1.13 2.92
C VAL A 41 -10.17 1.35 2.04
N SER A 42 -10.38 1.42 0.74
CA SER A 42 -9.30 1.77 -0.18
C SER A 42 -8.97 3.26 -0.07
N THR A 43 -7.82 3.56 0.50
CA THR A 43 -7.30 4.93 0.61
C THR A 43 -7.16 5.58 -0.76
N SER A 44 -6.64 4.84 -1.74
CA SER A 44 -6.48 5.35 -3.11
C SER A 44 -7.82 5.69 -3.77
N ILE A 45 -8.85 4.86 -3.62
CA ILE A 45 -10.17 5.18 -4.16
C ILE A 45 -10.73 6.42 -3.48
N LEU A 46 -10.73 6.46 -2.15
CA LEU A 46 -11.33 7.56 -1.40
C LEU A 46 -10.60 8.90 -1.67
N LEU A 47 -9.28 8.91 -1.47
CA LEU A 47 -8.51 10.14 -1.61
C LEU A 47 -8.39 10.59 -3.07
N LEU A 48 -7.94 9.71 -3.97
CA LEU A 48 -7.70 10.14 -5.35
C LEU A 48 -9.00 10.52 -6.08
N SER A 49 -10.14 9.88 -5.77
CA SER A 49 -11.41 10.28 -6.35
C SER A 49 -11.86 11.67 -5.89
N ALA A 50 -11.51 12.09 -4.66
CA ALA A 50 -11.80 13.45 -4.19
C ALA A 50 -10.99 14.53 -4.93
N PHE A 51 -9.83 14.17 -5.50
CA PHE A 51 -8.98 15.05 -6.30
C PHE A 51 -9.26 14.96 -7.81
N ALA A 52 -10.05 14.00 -8.25
CA ALA A 52 -10.39 13.85 -9.66
C ALA A 52 -11.28 15.01 -10.13
N THR A 53 -10.84 15.69 -11.18
CA THR A 53 -11.58 16.82 -11.80
C THR A 53 -12.50 16.36 -12.93
N GLN A 54 -12.26 15.15 -13.47
CA GLN A 54 -13.00 14.58 -14.59
C GLN A 54 -13.55 13.20 -14.23
N ALA A 55 -14.71 12.88 -14.77
CA ALA A 55 -15.33 11.56 -14.60
C ALA A 55 -14.44 10.41 -15.15
N SER A 56 -13.70 10.67 -16.23
CA SER A 56 -12.72 9.73 -16.79
C SER A 56 -11.62 9.34 -15.80
N SER A 57 -11.16 10.28 -14.99
CA SER A 57 -10.16 10.01 -13.93
C SER A 57 -10.72 9.09 -12.85
N ILE A 58 -11.98 9.31 -12.44
CA ILE A 58 -12.66 8.43 -11.47
C ILE A 58 -12.80 7.02 -12.05
N THR A 59 -13.24 6.91 -13.30
CA THR A 59 -13.36 5.62 -13.98
C THR A 59 -12.01 4.90 -14.06
N SER A 60 -10.94 5.62 -14.40
CA SER A 60 -9.59 5.06 -14.45
C SER A 60 -9.11 4.57 -13.06
N ILE A 61 -9.37 5.34 -12.00
CA ILE A 61 -9.04 4.94 -10.62
C ILE A 61 -9.78 3.65 -10.24
N LEU A 62 -11.09 3.59 -10.52
CA LEU A 62 -11.90 2.42 -10.20
C LEU A 62 -11.48 1.19 -11.01
N GLN A 63 -11.32 1.32 -12.33
CA GLN A 63 -10.89 0.20 -13.19
C GLN A 63 -9.55 -0.38 -12.74
N LYS A 64 -8.55 0.47 -12.50
CA LYS A 64 -7.23 0.01 -12.04
C LYS A 64 -7.31 -0.64 -10.66
N SER A 65 -8.11 -0.10 -9.75
CA SER A 65 -8.28 -0.68 -8.41
C SER A 65 -8.98 -2.03 -8.46
N PHE A 66 -10.07 -2.17 -9.20
CA PHE A 66 -10.77 -3.45 -9.34
C PHE A 66 -9.92 -4.51 -10.05
N PHE A 67 -9.18 -4.12 -11.09
CA PHE A 67 -8.25 -5.01 -11.76
C PHE A 67 -7.14 -5.50 -10.82
N GLY A 68 -6.57 -4.59 -10.02
CA GLY A 68 -5.59 -4.94 -8.99
C GLY A 68 -6.15 -5.89 -7.94
N TYR A 69 -7.38 -5.69 -7.47
CA TYR A 69 -8.03 -6.59 -6.52
C TYR A 69 -8.28 -7.98 -7.13
N PHE A 70 -8.72 -8.03 -8.38
CA PHE A 70 -8.92 -9.30 -9.09
C PHE A 70 -7.62 -10.10 -9.21
N ILE A 71 -6.53 -9.43 -9.63
CA ILE A 71 -5.20 -10.08 -9.71
C ILE A 71 -4.74 -10.54 -8.33
N ALA A 72 -4.85 -9.70 -7.31
CA ALA A 72 -4.43 -10.05 -5.95
C ALA A 72 -5.21 -11.26 -5.41
N PHE A 73 -6.52 -11.30 -5.65
CA PHE A 73 -7.37 -12.40 -5.24
C PHE A 73 -7.04 -13.71 -5.98
N ALA A 74 -6.88 -13.64 -7.31
CA ALA A 74 -6.50 -14.80 -8.12
C ALA A 74 -5.11 -15.34 -7.69
N LEU A 75 -4.16 -14.43 -7.46
CA LEU A 75 -2.84 -14.82 -6.99
C LEU A 75 -2.88 -15.45 -5.59
N ALA A 76 -3.68 -14.89 -4.68
CA ALA A 76 -3.85 -15.46 -3.34
C ALA A 76 -4.34 -16.91 -3.39
N ILE A 77 -5.32 -17.22 -4.26
CA ILE A 77 -5.81 -18.58 -4.47
C ILE A 77 -4.69 -19.48 -5.00
N ILE A 78 -3.97 -19.03 -6.03
CA ILE A 78 -2.88 -19.81 -6.65
C ILE A 78 -1.79 -20.09 -5.61
N VAL A 79 -1.35 -19.08 -4.87
CA VAL A 79 -0.32 -19.23 -3.82
C VAL A 79 -0.80 -20.19 -2.75
N TRP A 80 -2.05 -20.07 -2.30
CA TRP A 80 -2.63 -20.96 -1.31
C TRP A 80 -2.61 -22.42 -1.80
N LEU A 81 -3.10 -22.68 -3.01
CA LEU A 81 -3.12 -24.02 -3.59
C LEU A 81 -1.71 -24.63 -3.73
N LEU A 82 -0.73 -23.83 -4.13
CA LEU A 82 0.65 -24.31 -4.31
C LEU A 82 1.39 -24.52 -2.99
N THR A 83 1.10 -23.74 -1.97
CA THR A 83 1.86 -23.74 -0.72
C THR A 83 1.23 -24.58 0.39
N THR A 84 -0.08 -24.86 0.35
CA THR A 84 -0.79 -25.61 1.38
C THR A 84 -0.11 -26.94 1.68
N ASN A 85 0.15 -27.75 0.66
CA ASN A 85 0.77 -29.07 0.81
C ASN A 85 2.22 -28.99 1.41
N LEU A 86 2.96 -27.94 1.04
CA LEU A 86 4.30 -27.70 1.57
C LEU A 86 4.24 -27.32 3.04
N PHE A 87 3.34 -26.41 3.40
CA PHE A 87 3.21 -25.94 4.79
C PHE A 87 2.63 -27.01 5.71
N GLU A 88 1.68 -27.79 5.25
CA GLU A 88 1.16 -28.92 6.03
C GLU A 88 2.25 -29.95 6.36
N LYS A 89 3.11 -30.28 5.39
CA LYS A 89 4.24 -31.19 5.60
C LYS A 89 5.22 -30.71 6.66
N TYR A 90 5.42 -29.40 6.76
CA TYR A 90 6.39 -28.79 7.67
C TYR A 90 5.76 -28.16 8.92
N LYS A 91 4.44 -28.22 9.08
CA LYS A 91 3.69 -27.60 10.19
C LYS A 91 4.24 -27.93 11.57
N ASN A 92 4.64 -29.19 11.78
CA ASN A 92 5.12 -29.68 13.06
C ASN A 92 6.64 -29.54 13.23
N SER A 93 7.36 -29.04 12.23
CA SER A 93 8.82 -28.83 12.32
C SER A 93 9.14 -27.42 12.79
N LYS A 94 10.14 -27.27 13.65
CA LYS A 94 10.64 -25.95 14.06
C LYS A 94 11.29 -25.26 12.85
N PRO A 95 10.94 -24.01 12.55
CA PRO A 95 11.59 -23.26 11.47
C PRO A 95 13.07 -23.05 11.76
N SER A 96 13.91 -23.14 10.72
CA SER A 96 15.33 -22.81 10.82
C SER A 96 15.51 -21.34 11.20
N LYS A 97 16.60 -21.01 11.89
CA LYS A 97 16.95 -19.63 12.27
C LYS A 97 17.13 -18.69 11.07
N LEU A 98 17.35 -19.24 9.88
CA LEU A 98 17.46 -18.46 8.63
C LEU A 98 16.14 -17.85 8.16
N TRP A 99 14.99 -18.37 8.58
CA TRP A 99 13.71 -17.83 8.19
C TRP A 99 13.44 -16.42 8.73
N LEU A 100 13.98 -16.09 9.90
CA LEU A 100 13.80 -14.77 10.49
C LEU A 100 14.46 -13.64 9.64
N PRO A 101 15.76 -13.73 9.29
CA PRO A 101 16.36 -12.73 8.41
C PRO A 101 15.72 -12.73 7.00
N LEU A 102 15.31 -13.87 6.47
CA LEU A 102 14.57 -13.93 5.20
C LEU A 102 13.23 -13.20 5.30
N GLN A 103 12.51 -13.35 6.40
CA GLN A 103 11.27 -12.60 6.67
C GLN A 103 11.53 -11.09 6.69
N TRP A 104 12.60 -10.64 7.33
CA TRP A 104 12.93 -9.22 7.35
C TRP A 104 13.24 -8.67 5.96
N ILE A 105 13.95 -9.43 5.13
CA ILE A 105 14.26 -9.05 3.76
C ILE A 105 12.98 -9.01 2.91
N SER A 106 12.14 -10.04 2.97
CA SER A 106 10.91 -10.12 2.18
C SER A 106 9.89 -9.05 2.61
N SER A 107 9.72 -8.83 3.91
CA SER A 107 8.88 -7.75 4.44
C SER A 107 9.42 -6.37 4.04
N GLY A 108 10.74 -6.16 4.12
CA GLY A 108 11.38 -4.92 3.67
C GLY A 108 11.15 -4.66 2.19
N ALA A 109 11.27 -5.68 1.34
CA ALA A 109 10.99 -5.58 -0.09
C ALA A 109 9.51 -5.28 -0.35
N LEU A 110 8.59 -5.96 0.34
CA LEU A 110 7.15 -5.70 0.23
C LEU A 110 6.80 -4.27 0.65
N TRP A 111 7.30 -3.81 1.80
CA TRP A 111 7.06 -2.46 2.28
C TRP A 111 7.65 -1.41 1.35
N SER A 112 8.83 -1.63 0.77
CA SER A 112 9.44 -0.71 -0.19
C SER A 112 8.57 -0.53 -1.43
N THR A 113 8.07 -1.62 -2.00
CA THR A 113 7.18 -1.56 -3.18
C THR A 113 5.81 -0.99 -2.84
N TRP A 114 5.29 -1.27 -1.66
CA TRP A 114 4.01 -0.73 -1.19
C TRP A 114 4.08 0.78 -0.95
N ILE A 115 5.14 1.26 -0.31
CA ILE A 115 5.35 2.70 -0.11
C ILE A 115 5.39 3.43 -1.45
N MET A 116 6.06 2.90 -2.47
CA MET A 116 6.05 3.49 -3.82
C MET A 116 4.63 3.67 -4.37
N GLN A 117 3.72 2.76 -4.04
CA GLN A 117 2.33 2.86 -4.47
C GLN A 117 1.53 3.83 -3.62
N ASP A 118 1.72 3.83 -2.31
CA ASP A 118 0.97 4.68 -1.39
C ASP A 118 1.44 6.14 -1.41
N MET A 119 2.67 6.41 -1.89
CA MET A 119 3.15 7.76 -2.10
C MET A 119 2.25 8.59 -3.02
N ALA A 120 1.52 7.98 -3.95
CA ALA A 120 0.54 8.69 -4.76
C ALA A 120 -0.57 9.36 -3.93
N ASN A 121 -0.95 8.77 -2.81
CA ASN A 121 -1.98 9.32 -1.91
C ASN A 121 -1.49 10.59 -1.18
N VAL A 122 -0.19 10.67 -0.90
CA VAL A 122 0.45 11.86 -0.33
C VAL A 122 0.81 12.87 -1.43
N ALA A 123 1.35 12.36 -2.54
CA ALA A 123 1.80 13.19 -3.65
C ALA A 123 0.67 13.94 -4.36
N VAL A 124 -0.58 13.51 -4.19
CA VAL A 124 -1.74 14.15 -4.84
C VAL A 124 -1.89 15.63 -4.48
N VAL A 125 -1.42 16.03 -3.30
CA VAL A 125 -1.45 17.42 -2.81
C VAL A 125 -0.16 18.19 -3.09
N LEU A 126 0.86 17.55 -3.66
CA LEU A 126 2.18 18.11 -3.88
C LEU A 126 2.42 18.40 -5.36
N PRO A 127 3.32 19.33 -5.70
CA PRO A 127 3.81 19.49 -7.07
C PRO A 127 4.34 18.18 -7.61
N ARG A 128 4.12 17.88 -8.90
CA ARG A 128 4.55 16.61 -9.51
C ARG A 128 6.06 16.47 -9.59
N SER A 129 6.78 17.59 -9.69
CA SER A 129 8.25 17.61 -9.61
C SER A 129 8.67 18.38 -8.36
N LEU A 130 9.47 17.75 -7.51
CA LEU A 130 10.03 18.35 -6.31
C LEU A 130 11.50 18.69 -6.51
N THR A 131 11.94 19.82 -5.96
CA THR A 131 13.35 20.12 -5.75
C THR A 131 13.91 19.19 -4.65
N LEU A 132 15.24 19.12 -4.54
CA LEU A 132 15.86 18.31 -3.50
C LEU A 132 15.43 18.73 -2.09
N ASP A 133 15.38 20.03 -1.83
CA ASP A 133 15.00 20.57 -0.52
C ASP A 133 13.53 20.24 -0.18
N GLN A 134 12.62 20.42 -1.12
CA GLN A 134 11.21 20.03 -0.96
C GLN A 134 11.06 18.53 -0.70
N PHE A 135 11.80 17.71 -1.44
CA PHE A 135 11.81 16.28 -1.26
C PHE A 135 12.31 15.89 0.14
N LEU A 136 13.40 16.49 0.62
CA LEU A 136 13.93 16.24 1.96
C LEU A 136 12.94 16.66 3.05
N VAL A 137 12.27 17.81 2.91
CA VAL A 137 11.24 18.26 3.87
C VAL A 137 10.08 17.26 3.92
N VAL A 138 9.53 16.87 2.77
CA VAL A 138 8.40 15.93 2.70
C VAL A 138 8.80 14.55 3.26
N SER A 139 9.95 14.03 2.87
CA SER A 139 10.45 12.74 3.33
C SER A 139 10.71 12.74 4.83
N SER A 140 11.28 13.81 5.37
CA SER A 140 11.49 13.99 6.81
C SER A 140 10.17 14.04 7.56
N PHE A 141 9.18 14.77 7.06
CA PHE A 141 7.85 14.86 7.67
C PHE A 141 7.18 13.47 7.74
N ILE A 142 7.24 12.70 6.64
CA ILE A 142 6.69 11.34 6.60
C ILE A 142 7.46 10.42 7.57
N PHE A 143 8.80 10.49 7.57
CA PHE A 143 9.64 9.66 8.43
C PHE A 143 9.35 9.90 9.92
N PHE A 144 9.35 11.17 10.34
CA PHE A 144 9.06 11.52 11.74
C PHE A 144 7.59 11.25 12.11
N GLY A 145 6.65 11.50 11.19
CA GLY A 145 5.23 11.17 11.38
C GLY A 145 5.00 9.68 11.59
N LEU A 146 5.60 8.83 10.77
CA LEU A 146 5.55 7.38 10.95
C LEU A 146 6.24 6.94 12.24
N GLY A 147 7.42 7.50 12.56
CA GLY A 147 8.12 7.25 13.80
C GLY A 147 7.28 7.57 15.03
N LEU A 148 6.58 8.72 15.00
CA LEU A 148 5.65 9.11 16.07
C LEU A 148 4.46 8.14 16.18
N LEU A 149 3.88 7.72 15.06
CA LEU A 149 2.79 6.74 15.04
C LEU A 149 3.22 5.40 15.66
N PHE A 150 4.41 4.92 15.33
CA PHE A 150 4.97 3.71 15.93
C PHE A 150 5.23 3.89 17.43
N TYR A 151 5.80 5.02 17.82
CA TYR A 151 6.05 5.35 19.24
C TYR A 151 4.76 5.40 20.07
N LEU A 152 3.70 6.00 19.52
CA LEU A 152 2.38 6.08 20.14
C LEU A 152 1.59 4.77 20.06
N ARG A 153 2.22 3.68 19.56
CA ARG A 153 1.57 2.39 19.36
C ARG A 153 0.26 2.51 18.59
N GLY A 154 0.33 3.12 17.40
CA GLY A 154 -0.79 3.21 16.46
C GLY A 154 -1.24 1.85 15.92
N ASP A 155 -1.31 0.85 16.80
CA ASP A 155 -1.47 -0.58 16.53
C ASP A 155 -2.93 -1.00 16.30
N ARG A 156 -3.89 -0.06 16.29
CA ARG A 156 -5.30 -0.41 16.12
C ARG A 156 -5.59 -1.07 14.79
N ILE A 157 -4.95 -0.59 13.72
CA ILE A 157 -5.05 -1.21 12.39
C ILE A 157 -4.33 -2.55 12.41
N GLN A 158 -3.15 -2.62 13.02
CA GLN A 158 -2.40 -3.85 13.18
C GLN A 158 -3.21 -4.92 13.90
N LYS A 159 -3.96 -4.56 14.94
CA LYS A 159 -4.86 -5.50 15.62
C LYS A 159 -5.93 -6.07 14.70
N ILE A 160 -6.53 -5.24 13.83
CA ILE A 160 -7.51 -5.73 12.84
C ILE A 160 -6.87 -6.76 11.91
N VAL A 161 -5.67 -6.48 11.43
CA VAL A 161 -4.93 -7.43 10.58
C VAL A 161 -4.63 -8.71 11.34
N THR A 162 -4.11 -8.61 12.56
CA THR A 162 -3.77 -9.76 13.40
C THR A 162 -5.01 -10.60 13.79
N GLU A 163 -6.13 -9.95 14.08
CA GLU A 163 -7.40 -10.64 14.38
C GLU A 163 -7.99 -11.39 13.17
N LYS A 164 -7.66 -10.95 11.94
CA LYS A 164 -8.17 -11.54 10.71
C LYS A 164 -7.21 -12.53 10.04
N THR A 165 -5.95 -12.55 10.46
CA THR A 165 -4.93 -13.42 9.88
C THR A 165 -4.29 -14.28 10.96
N ASP A 166 -4.61 -15.57 10.96
CA ASP A 166 -3.97 -16.58 11.82
C ASP A 166 -2.58 -17.02 11.27
N ILE A 167 -1.84 -16.13 10.62
CA ILE A 167 -0.51 -16.47 10.11
C ILE A 167 0.49 -16.48 11.26
N ILE A 168 0.67 -17.64 11.87
CA ILE A 168 1.59 -17.86 12.98
C ILE A 168 2.97 -18.34 12.49
N ASP A 169 3.06 -18.88 11.28
CA ASP A 169 4.29 -19.46 10.74
C ASP A 169 5.12 -18.44 9.96
N VAL A 170 6.34 -18.17 10.44
CA VAL A 170 7.29 -17.26 9.79
C VAL A 170 7.61 -17.66 8.34
N ARG A 171 7.56 -18.95 8.01
CA ARG A 171 7.81 -19.45 6.64
C ARG A 171 6.71 -19.01 5.69
N ALA A 172 5.45 -19.18 6.12
CA ALA A 172 4.30 -18.75 5.34
C ALA A 172 4.32 -17.24 5.12
N ALA A 173 4.57 -16.46 6.17
CA ALA A 173 4.68 -15.02 6.08
C ALA A 173 5.79 -14.59 5.10
N THR A 174 6.98 -15.20 5.18
CA THR A 174 8.12 -14.91 4.28
C THR A 174 7.75 -15.15 2.82
N VAL A 175 7.10 -16.28 2.51
CA VAL A 175 6.73 -16.62 1.13
C VAL A 175 5.65 -15.68 0.60
N VAL A 176 4.65 -15.37 1.41
CA VAL A 176 3.58 -14.43 1.04
C VAL A 176 4.15 -13.04 0.77
N ASP A 177 4.95 -12.50 1.68
CA ASP A 177 5.59 -11.19 1.53
C ASP A 177 6.45 -11.13 0.27
N PHE A 178 7.25 -12.17 0.01
CA PHE A 178 8.12 -12.22 -1.17
C PHE A 178 7.31 -12.24 -2.46
N ILE A 179 6.27 -13.06 -2.55
CA ILE A 179 5.43 -13.17 -3.76
C ILE A 179 4.71 -11.85 -4.02
N TYR A 180 4.14 -11.23 -2.98
CA TYR A 180 3.46 -9.94 -3.15
C TYR A 180 4.44 -8.81 -3.46
N ALA A 181 5.65 -8.81 -2.91
CA ALA A 181 6.70 -7.85 -3.29
C ALA A 181 7.04 -7.95 -4.78
N CYS A 182 7.25 -9.16 -5.29
CA CYS A 182 7.51 -9.40 -6.72
C CYS A 182 6.33 -8.98 -7.60
N LEU A 183 5.10 -9.32 -7.20
CA LEU A 183 3.88 -8.94 -7.93
C LEU A 183 3.74 -7.42 -8.00
N LEU A 184 3.80 -6.74 -6.87
CA LEU A 184 3.63 -5.29 -6.81
C LEU A 184 4.72 -4.57 -7.61
N TYR A 185 5.96 -5.04 -7.52
CA TYR A 185 7.07 -4.51 -8.33
C TYR A 185 6.81 -4.71 -9.83
N TYR A 186 6.42 -5.91 -10.24
CA TYR A 186 6.10 -6.22 -11.64
C TYR A 186 4.97 -5.32 -12.16
N LEU A 187 3.86 -5.21 -11.42
CA LEU A 187 2.74 -4.37 -11.81
C LEU A 187 3.13 -2.89 -11.87
N LYS A 188 4.04 -2.44 -11.00
CA LYS A 188 4.59 -1.09 -11.03
C LYS A 188 5.42 -0.85 -12.29
N VAL A 189 6.28 -1.80 -12.68
CA VAL A 189 7.13 -1.68 -13.88
C VAL A 189 6.31 -1.61 -15.16
N ILE A 190 5.23 -2.40 -15.26
CA ILE A 190 4.34 -2.37 -16.43
C ILE A 190 3.27 -1.28 -16.36
N SER A 191 3.30 -0.42 -15.31
CA SER A 191 2.36 0.71 -15.11
C SER A 191 0.87 0.34 -15.19
N THR A 192 0.54 -0.87 -14.79
CA THR A 192 -0.81 -1.42 -14.92
C THR A 192 -1.71 -1.01 -13.74
N ILE A 193 -1.13 -0.62 -12.62
CA ILE A 193 -1.85 -0.24 -11.39
C ILE A 193 -1.38 1.13 -10.90
#